data_af70c2e077fa915f41648d1bd2225157
#
_entry.id   af70c2e077fa915f41648d1bd2225157
#
_cell.length_a   1.000
_cell.length_b   1.000
_cell.length_c   1.000
_cell.angle_alpha   90.00
_cell.angle_beta   90.00
_cell.angle_gamma   90.00
#
_symmetry.space_group_name_H-M   'P 1'
#
loop_
_entity.id
_entity.type
_entity.pdbx_description
1 polymer ?
#
loop_
_entity_poly.entity_id
_entity_poly.type
_entity_poly.pdbx_seq_one_letter_code
_entity_poly.pdbx_strand_id
1 'polypeptide(L)'
;MKFIYCPICGKQLIEKYSWDEGGVPYCPVDDIMYFDTPKPCVVVAVTKGKEILLLKQSYTFKNSKVLVSGYVTNGESVEDTVYREVKEETGITVGDIKYLGSEYLASKEIIMLTFRAVYIEGEINKSSEVDWVDWANIDDALCEMSEDEIGKRVVRKLLKEIKYKGKKAYRCDIETDCSDIIEEE
;
A
#
# COMPACT_ATOMS: atom_id res chain seq x y z
N MET A 1 9.71 -15.52 5.58
CA MET A 1 11.17 -15.77 5.79
C MET A 1 11.33 -16.75 6.95
N LYS A 2 11.92 -17.92 6.73
CA LYS A 2 12.13 -18.89 7.84
C LYS A 2 13.41 -18.54 8.60
N PHE A 3 13.27 -18.30 9.88
CA PHE A 3 14.43 -18.16 10.77
C PHE A 3 15.12 -19.51 10.99
N ILE A 4 16.44 -19.53 10.85
CA ILE A 4 17.28 -20.71 11.13
C ILE A 4 18.04 -20.53 12.45
N TYR A 5 18.43 -19.30 12.74
CA TYR A 5 19.14 -18.92 13.96
C TYR A 5 18.34 -17.88 14.73
N CYS A 6 18.42 -17.93 16.05
CA CYS A 6 17.81 -16.92 16.92
C CYS A 6 18.46 -15.55 16.70
N PRO A 7 17.71 -14.48 16.37
CA PRO A 7 18.27 -13.14 16.18
C PRO A 7 18.76 -12.48 17.49
N ILE A 8 18.41 -13.04 18.64
CA ILE A 8 18.83 -12.53 19.96
C ILE A 8 20.15 -13.16 20.40
N CYS A 9 20.22 -14.49 20.50
CA CYS A 9 21.40 -15.20 21.03
C CYS A 9 22.25 -15.92 19.98
N GLY A 10 21.85 -15.93 18.72
CA GLY A 10 22.57 -16.58 17.62
C GLY A 10 22.53 -18.11 17.61
N LYS A 11 21.82 -18.75 18.54
CA LYS A 11 21.68 -20.22 18.59
C LYS A 11 20.79 -20.71 17.44
N GLN A 12 21.11 -21.90 16.94
CA GLN A 12 20.26 -22.56 15.97
C GLN A 12 18.90 -22.86 16.60
N LEU A 13 17.83 -22.52 15.84
CA LEU A 13 16.46 -22.79 16.25
C LEU A 13 16.13 -24.27 16.08
N ILE A 14 15.30 -24.78 16.96
CA ILE A 14 14.71 -26.12 16.88
C ILE A 14 13.22 -25.99 16.56
N GLU A 15 12.60 -27.07 16.09
CA GLU A 15 11.15 -27.07 15.89
C GLU A 15 10.43 -27.32 17.22
N LYS A 16 9.40 -26.50 17.51
CA LYS A 16 8.47 -26.67 18.61
C LYS A 16 7.06 -26.62 18.08
N TYR A 17 6.21 -27.55 18.50
CA TYR A 17 4.83 -27.58 18.05
C TYR A 17 4.03 -26.44 18.69
N SER A 18 3.42 -25.61 17.86
CA SER A 18 2.42 -24.61 18.22
C SER A 18 1.03 -25.14 17.90
N TRP A 19 0.06 -24.89 18.77
CA TRP A 19 -1.30 -25.40 18.64
C TRP A 19 -1.95 -25.07 17.29
N ASP A 20 -1.75 -23.85 16.79
CA ASP A 20 -2.42 -23.34 15.58
C ASP A 20 -1.56 -23.45 14.31
N GLU A 21 -0.23 -23.34 14.44
CA GLU A 21 0.71 -23.17 13.33
C GLU A 21 1.53 -24.45 13.02
N GLY A 22 1.36 -25.52 13.81
CA GLY A 22 2.15 -26.74 13.66
C GLY A 22 3.58 -26.57 14.16
N GLY A 23 4.57 -27.01 13.38
CA GLY A 23 5.99 -26.89 13.71
C GLY A 23 6.52 -25.47 13.47
N VAL A 24 6.92 -24.78 14.53
CA VAL A 24 7.41 -23.38 14.51
C VAL A 24 8.86 -23.34 14.98
N PRO A 25 9.75 -22.54 14.34
CA PRO A 25 11.10 -22.30 14.82
C PRO A 25 11.09 -21.72 16.24
N TYR A 26 11.86 -22.32 17.14
CA TYR A 26 11.88 -22.00 18.57
C TYR A 26 13.31 -21.91 19.09
N CYS A 27 13.58 -20.88 19.89
CA CYS A 27 14.82 -20.76 20.64
C CYS A 27 14.64 -21.29 22.08
N PRO A 28 15.30 -22.41 22.46
CA PRO A 28 15.18 -22.93 23.83
C PRO A 28 15.95 -22.12 24.86
N VAL A 29 16.85 -21.22 24.43
CA VAL A 29 17.65 -20.38 25.32
C VAL A 29 16.86 -19.14 25.72
N ASP A 30 16.22 -18.48 24.74
CA ASP A 30 15.46 -17.24 24.97
C ASP A 30 13.96 -17.51 25.18
N ASP A 31 13.51 -18.79 25.07
CA ASP A 31 12.12 -19.25 25.18
C ASP A 31 11.16 -18.49 24.23
N ILE A 32 11.58 -18.32 22.96
CA ILE A 32 10.82 -17.56 21.94
C ILE A 32 10.50 -18.43 20.74
N MET A 33 9.24 -18.42 20.30
CA MET A 33 8.79 -18.92 19.01
C MET A 33 8.84 -17.82 17.95
N TYR A 34 9.27 -18.18 16.73
CA TYR A 34 9.35 -17.25 15.60
C TYR A 34 8.32 -17.63 14.54
N PHE A 35 7.29 -16.83 14.42
CA PHE A 35 6.23 -17.01 13.44
C PHE A 35 6.58 -16.31 12.13
N ASP A 36 6.31 -16.98 11.02
CA ASP A 36 6.54 -16.42 9.68
C ASP A 36 5.32 -15.60 9.26
N THR A 37 5.34 -14.32 9.52
CA THR A 37 4.25 -13.39 9.24
C THR A 37 4.63 -12.43 8.11
N PRO A 38 3.68 -12.05 7.23
CA PRO A 38 3.94 -11.05 6.21
C PRO A 38 4.22 -9.69 6.85
N LYS A 39 5.06 -8.88 6.21
CA LYS A 39 5.31 -7.50 6.65
C LYS A 39 4.09 -6.63 6.32
N PRO A 40 3.50 -5.92 7.29
CA PRO A 40 2.41 -5.00 7.01
C PRO A 40 2.92 -3.71 6.36
N CYS A 41 2.20 -3.26 5.33
CA CYS A 41 2.49 -2.04 4.58
C CYS A 41 1.17 -1.33 4.26
N VAL A 42 1.13 -0.01 4.29
CA VAL A 42 -0.01 0.79 3.82
C VAL A 42 0.18 1.21 2.38
N VAL A 43 -0.93 1.32 1.63
CA VAL A 43 -0.99 1.95 0.31
C VAL A 43 -2.14 2.94 0.33
N VAL A 44 -1.86 4.22 0.04
CA VAL A 44 -2.78 5.33 0.29
C VAL A 44 -3.10 6.09 -0.99
N ALA A 45 -4.35 6.02 -1.43
CA ALA A 45 -4.88 6.90 -2.49
C ALA A 45 -5.32 8.22 -1.87
N VAL A 46 -4.49 9.25 -1.97
CA VAL A 46 -4.80 10.60 -1.47
C VAL A 46 -5.54 11.38 -2.54
N THR A 47 -6.71 11.93 -2.20
CA THR A 47 -7.59 12.65 -3.13
C THR A 47 -7.83 14.09 -2.73
N LYS A 48 -7.97 14.97 -3.73
CA LYS A 48 -8.34 16.38 -3.60
C LYS A 48 -9.33 16.76 -4.71
N GLY A 49 -10.62 16.68 -4.40
CA GLY A 49 -11.66 16.85 -5.41
C GLY A 49 -11.60 15.78 -6.52
N LYS A 50 -11.21 16.17 -7.72
CA LYS A 50 -11.02 15.27 -8.88
C LYS A 50 -9.56 14.87 -9.11
N GLU A 51 -8.69 15.24 -8.21
CA GLU A 51 -7.27 14.96 -8.31
C GLU A 51 -6.88 13.85 -7.35
N ILE A 52 -5.87 13.08 -7.73
CA ILE A 52 -5.20 12.07 -6.94
C ILE A 52 -3.71 12.37 -6.88
N LEU A 53 -3.11 12.19 -5.72
CA LEU A 53 -1.67 12.37 -5.55
C LEU A 53 -0.93 11.14 -6.07
N LEU A 54 0.02 11.36 -6.98
CA LEU A 54 0.88 10.34 -7.53
C LEU A 54 2.35 10.68 -7.28
N LEU A 55 3.17 9.65 -7.08
CA LEU A 55 4.59 9.76 -6.83
C LEU A 55 5.40 9.02 -7.88
N LYS A 56 6.67 9.38 -8.04
CA LYS A 56 7.71 8.56 -8.70
C LYS A 56 8.77 8.17 -7.69
N GLN A 57 9.06 6.87 -7.68
CA GLN A 57 10.11 6.26 -6.85
C GLN A 57 10.86 5.28 -7.75
N SER A 58 11.98 5.73 -8.34
CA SER A 58 12.74 4.99 -9.36
C SER A 58 13.30 3.65 -8.86
N TYR A 59 13.45 3.48 -7.55
CA TYR A 59 13.83 2.22 -6.93
C TYR A 59 12.71 1.17 -6.93
N THR A 60 11.43 1.61 -7.08
CA THR A 60 10.27 0.71 -7.14
C THR A 60 9.90 0.39 -8.58
N PHE A 61 9.64 1.42 -9.40
CA PHE A 61 9.29 1.31 -10.81
C PHE A 61 9.97 2.42 -11.63
N LYS A 62 10.54 2.08 -12.78
CA LYS A 62 11.26 3.06 -13.60
C LYS A 62 10.34 4.01 -14.38
N ASN A 63 9.22 3.47 -14.90
CA ASN A 63 8.37 4.18 -15.85
C ASN A 63 6.91 4.31 -15.37
N SER A 64 6.67 4.12 -14.09
CA SER A 64 5.33 4.17 -13.52
C SER A 64 5.28 5.17 -12.38
N LYS A 65 4.13 5.83 -12.25
CA LYS A 65 3.76 6.50 -11.02
C LYS A 65 3.14 5.51 -10.05
N VAL A 66 3.18 5.83 -8.76
CA VAL A 66 2.70 4.98 -7.66
C VAL A 66 1.87 5.82 -6.68
N LEU A 67 1.14 5.14 -5.80
CA LEU A 67 0.51 5.75 -4.63
C LEU A 67 1.53 5.86 -3.49
N VAL A 68 1.24 6.71 -2.50
CA VAL A 68 2.00 6.74 -1.22
C VAL A 68 1.96 5.35 -0.59
N SER A 69 3.10 4.87 -0.12
CA SER A 69 3.16 3.57 0.54
C SER A 69 4.33 3.47 1.53
N GLY A 70 4.12 2.75 2.63
CA GLY A 70 5.18 2.53 3.60
C GLY A 70 4.87 1.42 4.60
N TYR A 71 5.90 0.98 5.29
CA TYR A 71 5.78 -0.10 6.27
C TYR A 71 5.18 0.42 7.58
N VAL A 72 4.32 -0.41 8.17
CA VAL A 72 3.89 -0.22 9.56
C VAL A 72 5.07 -0.52 10.47
N THR A 73 5.41 0.42 11.35
CA THR A 73 6.51 0.27 12.30
C THR A 73 6.01 -0.11 13.70
N ASN A 74 6.92 -0.60 14.55
CA ASN A 74 6.55 -0.99 15.91
C ASN A 74 6.08 0.23 16.71
N GLY A 75 4.94 0.10 17.37
CA GLY A 75 4.41 1.14 18.27
C GLY A 75 3.44 2.10 17.62
N GLU A 76 3.11 1.94 16.35
CA GLU A 76 2.07 2.72 15.66
C GLU A 76 0.90 1.85 15.20
N SER A 77 -0.27 2.45 15.03
CA SER A 77 -1.41 1.83 14.35
C SER A 77 -1.25 1.94 12.83
N VAL A 78 -2.05 1.16 12.10
CA VAL A 78 -2.07 1.23 10.63
C VAL A 78 -2.55 2.62 10.17
N GLU A 79 -3.48 3.21 10.88
CA GLU A 79 -4.00 4.55 10.64
C GLU A 79 -2.94 5.63 10.89
N ASP A 80 -2.14 5.51 11.96
CA ASP A 80 -1.01 6.42 12.22
C ASP A 80 0.04 6.31 11.11
N THR A 81 0.31 5.09 10.63
CA THR A 81 1.19 4.87 9.48
C THR A 81 0.71 5.62 8.24
N VAL A 82 -0.61 5.61 7.95
CA VAL A 82 -1.17 6.37 6.81
C VAL A 82 -0.85 7.86 6.93
N TYR A 83 -1.06 8.45 8.10
CA TYR A 83 -0.77 9.87 8.32
C TYR A 83 0.71 10.18 8.23
N ARG A 84 1.55 9.35 8.84
CA ARG A 84 3.02 9.52 8.84
C ARG A 84 3.60 9.43 7.44
N GLU A 85 3.31 8.37 6.69
CA GLU A 85 3.86 8.15 5.35
C GLU A 85 3.45 9.26 4.37
N VAL A 86 2.16 9.67 4.39
CA VAL A 86 1.73 10.80 3.56
C VAL A 86 2.49 12.06 3.93
N LYS A 87 2.66 12.35 5.23
CA LYS A 87 3.38 13.53 5.69
C LYS A 87 4.87 13.50 5.34
N GLU A 88 5.51 12.36 5.55
CA GLU A 88 6.95 12.17 5.30
C GLU A 88 7.29 12.24 3.81
N GLU A 89 6.55 11.52 2.96
CA GLU A 89 6.85 11.46 1.53
C GLU A 89 6.44 12.73 0.76
N THR A 90 5.42 13.44 1.22
CA THR A 90 4.77 14.49 0.42
C THR A 90 4.63 15.86 1.09
N GLY A 91 4.81 15.96 2.40
CA GLY A 91 4.68 17.21 3.16
C GLY A 91 3.24 17.62 3.48
N ILE A 92 2.22 17.00 2.88
CA ILE A 92 0.81 17.38 3.08
C ILE A 92 0.19 16.69 4.29
N THR A 93 -0.98 17.17 4.69
CA THR A 93 -1.81 16.61 5.76
C THR A 93 -3.11 16.07 5.19
N VAL A 94 -3.53 14.89 5.63
CA VAL A 94 -4.75 14.21 5.18
C VAL A 94 -5.67 13.86 6.33
N GLY A 95 -6.93 13.61 6.01
CA GLY A 95 -7.96 13.12 6.92
C GLY A 95 -8.99 12.27 6.21
N ASP A 96 -10.13 12.00 6.86
CA ASP A 96 -11.19 11.14 6.32
C ASP A 96 -10.62 9.87 5.67
N ILE A 97 -9.77 9.16 6.41
CA ILE A 97 -9.19 7.90 5.95
C ILE A 97 -10.24 6.81 5.94
N LYS A 98 -10.23 5.98 4.89
CA LYS A 98 -11.14 4.85 4.73
C LYS A 98 -10.37 3.64 4.24
N TYR A 99 -10.48 2.52 4.95
CA TYR A 99 -9.95 1.24 4.52
C TYR A 99 -10.69 0.71 3.28
N LEU A 100 -9.94 0.29 2.27
CA LEU A 100 -10.46 -0.21 0.99
C LEU A 100 -10.24 -1.72 0.79
N GLY A 101 -9.53 -2.37 1.71
CA GLY A 101 -9.21 -3.79 1.65
C GLY A 101 -7.71 -4.04 1.71
N SER A 102 -7.31 -5.30 1.53
CA SER A 102 -5.90 -5.71 1.55
C SER A 102 -5.54 -6.50 0.29
N GLU A 103 -4.24 -6.48 -0.02
CA GLU A 103 -3.62 -7.22 -1.12
C GLU A 103 -2.38 -7.93 -0.59
N TYR A 104 -2.13 -9.17 -1.00
CA TYR A 104 -0.91 -9.88 -0.62
C TYR A 104 0.08 -9.92 -1.77
N LEU A 105 1.28 -9.38 -1.56
CA LEU A 105 2.37 -9.40 -2.51
C LEU A 105 3.30 -10.57 -2.19
N ALA A 106 3.06 -11.72 -2.81
CA ALA A 106 3.78 -12.97 -2.54
C ALA A 106 5.29 -12.87 -2.80
N SER A 107 5.71 -12.12 -3.81
CA SER A 107 7.14 -11.98 -4.18
C SER A 107 7.99 -11.28 -3.11
N LYS A 108 7.36 -10.51 -2.23
CA LYS A 108 8.03 -9.76 -1.14
C LYS A 108 7.54 -10.15 0.25
N GLU A 109 6.58 -11.07 0.35
CA GLU A 109 5.93 -11.47 1.61
C GLU A 109 5.36 -10.25 2.38
N ILE A 110 4.64 -9.37 1.64
CA ILE A 110 4.06 -8.14 2.19
C ILE A 110 2.54 -8.24 2.14
N ILE A 111 1.86 -7.87 3.22
CA ILE A 111 0.44 -7.59 3.22
C ILE A 111 0.24 -6.07 3.09
N MET A 112 -0.40 -5.64 2.00
CA MET A 112 -0.67 -4.24 1.72
C MET A 112 -2.10 -3.90 2.16
N LEU A 113 -2.21 -3.02 3.14
CA LEU A 113 -3.46 -2.50 3.67
C LEU A 113 -3.78 -1.21 2.91
N THR A 114 -4.84 -1.21 2.12
CA THR A 114 -5.13 -0.14 1.16
C THR A 114 -6.14 0.84 1.72
N PHE A 115 -5.85 2.14 1.57
CA PHE A 115 -6.65 3.24 2.10
C PHE A 115 -6.95 4.31 1.05
N ARG A 116 -8.09 4.96 1.20
CA ARG A 116 -8.35 6.30 0.67
C ARG A 116 -8.10 7.30 1.80
N ALA A 117 -7.52 8.45 1.46
CA ALA A 117 -7.41 9.60 2.34
C ALA A 117 -7.81 10.88 1.58
N VAL A 118 -8.30 11.89 2.29
CA VAL A 118 -8.67 13.18 1.72
C VAL A 118 -7.66 14.24 2.15
N TYR A 119 -7.13 15.00 1.19
CA TYR A 119 -6.27 16.15 1.46
C TYR A 119 -6.99 17.18 2.34
N ILE A 120 -6.30 17.67 3.36
CA ILE A 120 -6.77 18.75 4.23
C ILE A 120 -6.01 20.02 3.93
N GLU A 121 -4.67 20.01 4.07
CA GLU A 121 -3.82 21.18 3.98
C GLU A 121 -2.34 20.82 3.72
N GLY A 122 -1.53 21.84 3.48
CA GLY A 122 -0.09 21.74 3.27
C GLY A 122 0.30 21.90 1.81
N GLU A 123 1.55 22.26 1.60
CA GLU A 123 2.18 22.32 0.28
C GLU A 123 2.98 21.05 0.03
N ILE A 124 3.05 20.66 -1.24
CA ILE A 124 3.87 19.51 -1.64
C ILE A 124 5.34 19.83 -1.36
N ASN A 125 5.94 19.05 -0.48
CA ASN A 125 7.35 19.08 -0.14
C ASN A 125 7.87 17.65 -0.04
N LYS A 126 8.35 17.12 -1.18
CA LYS A 126 8.77 15.73 -1.30
C LYS A 126 9.99 15.40 -0.45
N SER A 127 10.05 14.19 0.09
CA SER A 127 11.24 13.64 0.75
C SER A 127 12.35 13.33 -0.25
N SER A 128 13.52 12.96 0.26
CA SER A 128 14.63 12.48 -0.57
C SER A 128 14.39 11.11 -1.20
N GLU A 129 13.42 10.35 -0.71
CA GLU A 129 13.05 9.02 -1.21
C GLU A 129 12.14 9.08 -2.44
N VAL A 130 11.55 10.27 -2.69
CA VAL A 130 10.62 10.49 -3.79
C VAL A 130 11.28 11.33 -4.88
N ASP A 131 11.33 10.82 -6.10
CA ASP A 131 11.91 11.54 -7.24
C ASP A 131 10.98 12.68 -7.71
N TRP A 132 9.67 12.41 -7.72
CA TRP A 132 8.65 13.35 -8.14
C TRP A 132 7.32 13.08 -7.41
N VAL A 133 6.56 14.13 -7.10
CA VAL A 133 5.21 14.06 -6.56
C VAL A 133 4.39 15.24 -7.06
N ASP A 134 3.16 14.98 -7.52
CA ASP A 134 2.21 16.01 -7.90
C ASP A 134 0.78 15.44 -7.99
N TRP A 135 -0.18 16.35 -8.10
CA TRP A 135 -1.57 16.04 -8.35
C TRP A 135 -1.80 15.66 -9.81
N ALA A 136 -2.50 14.58 -10.05
CA ALA A 136 -2.93 14.13 -11.36
C ALA A 136 -4.46 14.08 -11.41
N ASN A 137 -5.06 14.21 -12.60
CA ASN A 137 -6.48 13.94 -12.74
C ASN A 137 -6.75 12.46 -12.42
N ILE A 138 -7.74 12.19 -11.58
CA ILE A 138 -8.06 10.83 -11.16
C ILE A 138 -8.48 9.92 -12.33
N ASP A 139 -9.06 10.51 -13.40
CA ASP A 139 -9.46 9.77 -14.59
C ASP A 139 -8.25 9.27 -15.41
N ASP A 140 -7.08 9.93 -15.28
CA ASP A 140 -5.85 9.60 -15.99
C ASP A 140 -4.92 8.69 -15.18
N ALA A 141 -5.20 8.52 -13.87
CA ALA A 141 -4.31 7.84 -12.93
C ALA A 141 -3.93 6.41 -13.37
N LEU A 142 -4.90 5.63 -13.89
CA LEU A 142 -4.64 4.25 -14.32
C LEU A 142 -3.63 4.18 -15.47
N CYS A 143 -3.62 5.16 -16.37
CA CYS A 143 -2.69 5.23 -17.49
C CYS A 143 -1.28 5.61 -17.02
N GLU A 144 -1.18 6.47 -15.99
CA GLU A 144 0.09 6.93 -15.43
C GLU A 144 0.77 5.89 -14.52
N MET A 145 0.01 4.91 -14.02
CA MET A 145 0.46 3.85 -13.12
C MET A 145 0.72 2.53 -13.88
N SER A 146 1.42 2.58 -15.02
CA SER A 146 1.55 1.47 -15.97
C SER A 146 2.08 0.16 -15.37
N GLU A 147 3.00 0.20 -14.40
CA GLU A 147 3.66 -0.96 -13.79
C GLU A 147 3.11 -1.31 -12.40
N ASP A 148 2.36 -0.42 -11.75
CA ASP A 148 1.84 -0.61 -10.39
C ASP A 148 0.45 -1.25 -10.38
N GLU A 149 0.40 -2.58 -10.51
CA GLU A 149 -0.88 -3.31 -10.54
C GLU A 149 -1.66 -3.23 -9.21
N ILE A 150 -0.99 -3.12 -8.07
CA ILE A 150 -1.66 -2.98 -6.77
C ILE A 150 -2.28 -1.59 -6.67
N GLY A 151 -1.51 -0.55 -6.97
CA GLY A 151 -2.02 0.82 -7.00
C GLY A 151 -3.19 0.99 -7.97
N LYS A 152 -3.12 0.39 -9.18
CA LYS A 152 -4.24 0.38 -10.12
C LYS A 152 -5.51 -0.26 -9.52
N ARG A 153 -5.39 -1.38 -8.79
CA ARG A 153 -6.54 -1.99 -8.11
C ARG A 153 -7.15 -1.07 -7.06
N VAL A 154 -6.31 -0.34 -6.30
CA VAL A 154 -6.77 0.66 -5.33
C VAL A 154 -7.52 1.79 -6.04
N VAL A 155 -6.95 2.33 -7.11
CA VAL A 155 -7.59 3.40 -7.92
C VAL A 155 -8.92 2.91 -8.52
N ARG A 156 -8.99 1.68 -9.04
CA ARG A 156 -10.25 1.11 -9.56
C ARG A 156 -11.33 1.00 -8.47
N LYS A 157 -10.96 0.58 -7.24
CA LYS A 157 -11.90 0.56 -6.09
C LYS A 157 -12.40 1.98 -5.77
N LEU A 158 -11.51 2.97 -5.76
CA LEU A 158 -11.84 4.36 -5.53
C LEU A 158 -12.78 4.91 -6.63
N LEU A 159 -12.49 4.67 -7.89
CA LEU A 159 -13.32 5.09 -9.02
C LEU A 159 -14.72 4.46 -8.97
N LYS A 160 -14.84 3.19 -8.57
CA LYS A 160 -16.16 2.55 -8.33
C LYS A 160 -16.95 3.30 -7.26
N GLU A 161 -16.32 3.64 -6.11
CA GLU A 161 -17.00 4.40 -5.05
C GLU A 161 -17.48 5.79 -5.53
N ILE A 162 -16.67 6.48 -6.33
CA ILE A 162 -17.02 7.80 -6.89
C ILE A 162 -18.19 7.67 -7.89
N LYS A 163 -18.19 6.63 -8.75
CA LYS A 163 -19.28 6.35 -9.70
C LYS A 163 -20.61 6.09 -9.01
N TYR A 164 -20.62 5.34 -7.90
CA TYR A 164 -21.85 5.13 -7.11
C TYR A 164 -22.41 6.42 -6.52
N LYS A 165 -21.56 7.43 -6.28
CA LYS A 165 -21.96 8.75 -5.78
C LYS A 165 -22.33 9.76 -6.87
N GLY A 166 -21.96 9.52 -8.13
CA GLY A 166 -22.23 10.44 -9.25
C GLY A 166 -22.17 9.74 -10.61
N LYS A 167 -23.30 9.62 -11.29
CA LYS A 167 -23.48 8.96 -12.59
C LYS A 167 -22.62 9.60 -13.71
N LYS A 168 -21.33 9.28 -13.85
CA LYS A 168 -20.52 9.62 -15.03
C LYS A 168 -19.60 8.48 -15.45
N ALA A 169 -19.58 8.19 -16.76
CA ALA A 169 -18.64 7.27 -17.38
C ALA A 169 -17.24 7.90 -17.47
N TYR A 170 -16.21 7.12 -17.19
CA TYR A 170 -14.80 7.51 -17.35
C TYR A 170 -14.28 7.02 -18.70
N ARG A 171 -13.51 7.86 -19.39
CA ARG A 171 -12.80 7.48 -20.61
C ARG A 171 -11.40 6.98 -20.26
N CYS A 172 -11.09 5.78 -20.69
CA CYS A 172 -9.73 5.29 -20.80
C CYS A 172 -9.49 4.91 -22.26
N ASP A 173 -8.53 5.54 -22.91
CA ASP A 173 -8.23 5.33 -24.34
C ASP A 173 -7.26 4.15 -24.60
N ILE A 174 -7.09 3.26 -23.62
CA ILE A 174 -6.26 2.06 -23.75
C ILE A 174 -7.16 0.83 -23.84
N GLU A 175 -7.21 0.24 -25.03
CA GLU A 175 -8.13 -0.83 -25.44
C GLU A 175 -8.03 -2.18 -24.71
N THR A 176 -7.17 -2.37 -23.70
CA THR A 176 -6.92 -3.71 -23.15
C THR A 176 -7.40 -3.95 -21.71
N ASP A 177 -7.86 -2.93 -20.97
CA ASP A 177 -8.14 -3.15 -19.53
C ASP A 177 -9.43 -2.48 -19.00
N CYS A 178 -10.24 -1.88 -19.87
CA CYS A 178 -11.48 -1.22 -19.47
C CYS A 178 -12.76 -2.04 -19.72
N SER A 179 -12.67 -3.21 -20.36
CA SER A 179 -13.82 -4.06 -20.68
C SER A 179 -14.47 -4.71 -19.44
N ASP A 180 -13.71 -4.93 -18.35
CA ASP A 180 -14.22 -5.59 -17.16
C ASP A 180 -15.03 -4.67 -16.22
N ILE A 181 -15.21 -3.39 -16.61
CA ILE A 181 -15.92 -2.41 -15.77
C ILE A 181 -17.39 -2.27 -16.16
N ILE A 182 -17.84 -2.87 -17.29
CA ILE A 182 -19.15 -2.54 -17.89
C ILE A 182 -20.22 -3.62 -17.69
N GLU A 183 -19.90 -4.84 -17.26
CA GLU A 183 -20.92 -5.88 -17.09
C GLU A 183 -21.01 -6.32 -15.61
N GLU A 184 -21.96 -5.74 -14.91
CA GLU A 184 -22.88 -6.39 -13.98
C GLU A 184 -24.01 -5.39 -13.63
N GLU A 185 -25.16 -5.66 -14.23
CA GLU A 185 -26.45 -5.08 -13.84
C GLU A 185 -26.90 -5.57 -12.46
#